data_897d710aaa1451cbc842788d76a102b4
#
_entry.id   897d710aaa1451cbc842788d76a102b4
#
_cell.length_a   1.000
_cell.length_b   1.000
_cell.length_c   1.000
_cell.angle_alpha   90.00
_cell.angle_beta   90.00
_cell.angle_gamma   90.00
#
_symmetry.space_group_name_H-M   'P 1'
#
loop_
_entity.id
_entity.type
_entity.pdbx_description
1 polymer ?
#
loop_
_entity_poly.entity_id
_entity_poly.type
_entity_poly.pdbx_seq_one_letter_code
_entity_poly.pdbx_strand_id
1 'polypeptide(L)'
;MRRASFSQANTICMARAKGSSVSGPDSGDRAVDVALRLAEELFGFGSSGATPGWVRDRVRRYLEHQSYRSGLSMNEVARELIKDKAAVEQIVTSLRVGETRFYRDGAQWEAIERQLEKLFPADVELAVLSAGCSTGEEAYTMGMLLTAARRRFRVLGVDRSAEAIAVAREATYGREAARDIPPTWVERFCDEQNGRLRVGLLVRNAVEFEEYDLVKRVPQGPFHIILFKNVLLYLTTQAGEQVAMRLANELEDGGLLFSAASEVLRLRGMGLEPFRLAPTVTALRPPKRRP
;
A
#
# COMPACT_ATOMS: atom_id res chain seq x y z
N MET A 1 -25.64 50.39 21.00
CA MET A 1 -25.88 51.10 19.71
C MET A 1 -24.65 50.80 18.85
N ARG A 2 -24.69 50.21 17.78
CA ARG A 2 -25.37 49.83 16.57
C ARG A 2 -24.69 48.60 15.99
N ARG A 3 -25.44 47.56 15.67
CA ARG A 3 -25.07 46.48 14.78
C ARG A 3 -24.96 47.04 13.36
N ALA A 4 -23.94 46.70 12.62
CA ALA A 4 -23.87 46.85 11.16
C ALA A 4 -23.49 45.52 10.54
N SER A 5 -24.39 45.02 9.77
CA SER A 5 -24.60 43.83 8.99
C SER A 5 -23.49 43.54 7.97
N PHE A 6 -23.02 42.29 8.02
CA PHE A 6 -22.33 41.61 6.90
C PHE A 6 -23.41 41.11 5.90
N SER A 7 -23.68 41.87 4.89
CA SER A 7 -24.49 41.42 3.75
C SER A 7 -24.28 42.41 2.59
N GLN A 8 -23.27 42.15 1.74
CA GLN A 8 -23.19 42.65 0.37
C GLN A 8 -21.80 42.35 -0.24
N ALA A 9 -21.49 41.07 -0.45
CA ALA A 9 -20.35 40.67 -1.27
C ALA A 9 -20.58 39.32 -2.00
N ASN A 10 -21.84 39.01 -2.31
CA ASN A 10 -22.16 37.71 -2.95
C ASN A 10 -23.07 37.86 -4.20
N THR A 11 -22.99 38.96 -4.94
CA THR A 11 -23.90 39.16 -6.10
C THR A 11 -23.21 39.74 -7.35
N ILE A 12 -21.91 39.51 -7.56
CA ILE A 12 -21.25 39.85 -8.83
C ILE A 12 -20.32 38.70 -9.24
N CYS A 13 -20.86 37.55 -9.60
CA CYS A 13 -20.13 36.56 -10.38
C CYS A 13 -21.04 35.51 -11.05
N MET A 14 -22.27 35.89 -11.40
CA MET A 14 -23.16 35.05 -12.21
C MET A 14 -23.70 35.83 -13.41
N ALA A 15 -22.87 36.16 -14.37
CA ALA A 15 -23.31 36.56 -15.72
C ALA A 15 -22.13 36.61 -16.67
N ARG A 16 -21.70 35.50 -17.22
CA ARG A 16 -21.11 35.36 -18.57
C ARG A 16 -20.61 33.93 -18.81
N ALA A 17 -21.46 33.06 -19.28
CA ALA A 17 -21.07 31.94 -20.16
C ALA A 17 -22.33 31.31 -20.75
N LYS A 18 -22.86 31.91 -21.78
CA LYS A 18 -23.67 31.23 -22.81
C LYS A 18 -22.87 31.33 -24.09
N GLY A 19 -22.14 30.29 -24.39
CA GLY A 19 -21.44 30.04 -25.63
C GLY A 19 -21.28 28.54 -25.77
N SER A 20 -22.22 27.91 -26.45
CA SER A 20 -22.17 26.51 -26.83
C SER A 20 -21.05 26.32 -27.85
N SER A 21 -19.94 25.68 -27.41
CA SER A 21 -18.97 25.08 -28.30
C SER A 21 -18.81 23.64 -27.88
N VAL A 22 -18.97 22.71 -28.82
CA VAL A 22 -18.69 21.29 -28.70
C VAL A 22 -17.27 21.14 -28.15
N SER A 23 -17.14 20.86 -26.86
CA SER A 23 -15.85 20.71 -26.19
C SER A 23 -15.27 19.34 -26.56
N GLY A 24 -14.14 19.34 -27.24
CA GLY A 24 -13.22 18.20 -27.24
C GLY A 24 -12.86 17.81 -25.78
N PRO A 25 -12.21 16.66 -25.54
CA PRO A 25 -11.93 16.19 -24.18
C PRO A 25 -11.37 17.34 -23.34
N ASP A 26 -11.96 17.55 -22.16
CA ASP A 26 -11.68 18.64 -21.24
C ASP A 26 -10.16 18.82 -21.10
N SER A 27 -9.67 20.06 -21.19
CA SER A 27 -8.24 20.35 -21.10
C SER A 27 -7.61 19.80 -19.83
N GLY A 28 -8.39 19.66 -18.76
CA GLY A 28 -8.01 19.02 -17.50
C GLY A 28 -7.79 17.52 -17.60
N ASP A 29 -8.55 16.82 -18.44
CA ASP A 29 -8.35 15.37 -18.66
C ASP A 29 -7.02 15.05 -19.32
N ARG A 30 -6.57 15.90 -20.27
CA ARG A 30 -5.25 15.73 -20.90
C ARG A 30 -4.10 15.89 -19.90
N ALA A 31 -4.20 16.85 -18.98
CA ALA A 31 -3.21 17.04 -17.93
C ALA A 31 -3.13 15.83 -17.00
N VAL A 32 -4.28 15.27 -16.62
CA VAL A 32 -4.37 14.03 -15.82
C VAL A 32 -3.73 12.86 -16.57
N ASP A 33 -3.99 12.69 -17.86
CA ASP A 33 -3.43 11.61 -18.67
C ASP A 33 -1.89 11.73 -18.80
N VAL A 34 -1.34 12.93 -18.90
CA VAL A 34 0.11 13.16 -18.89
C VAL A 34 0.71 12.75 -17.55
N ALA A 35 0.14 13.19 -16.44
CA ALA A 35 0.63 12.85 -15.11
C ALA A 35 0.58 11.34 -14.83
N LEU A 36 -0.48 10.67 -15.25
CA LEU A 36 -0.62 9.22 -15.10
C LEU A 36 0.40 8.44 -15.95
N ARG A 37 0.64 8.85 -17.18
CA ARG A 37 1.70 8.25 -18.03
C ARG A 37 3.08 8.41 -17.42
N LEU A 38 3.42 9.57 -16.89
CA LEU A 38 4.69 9.78 -16.19
C LEU A 38 4.81 8.89 -14.94
N ALA A 39 3.72 8.73 -14.19
CA ALA A 39 3.69 7.83 -13.04
C ALA A 39 3.90 6.36 -13.47
N GLU A 40 3.34 5.95 -14.60
CA GLU A 40 3.54 4.62 -15.18
C GLU A 40 4.99 4.41 -15.63
N GLU A 41 5.54 5.33 -16.43
CA GLU A 41 6.89 5.22 -16.99
C GLU A 41 7.99 5.26 -15.93
N LEU A 42 7.87 6.17 -14.94
CA LEU A 42 8.92 6.40 -13.95
C LEU A 42 8.85 5.46 -12.76
N PHE A 43 7.65 4.98 -12.41
CA PHE A 43 7.42 4.27 -11.17
C PHE A 43 6.66 2.95 -11.33
N GLY A 44 6.30 2.56 -12.57
CA GLY A 44 5.47 1.39 -12.83
C GLY A 44 4.07 1.49 -12.19
N PHE A 45 3.65 2.72 -11.81
CA PHE A 45 2.36 2.97 -11.20
C PHE A 45 1.25 2.95 -12.27
N GLY A 46 0.27 2.07 -12.11
CA GLY A 46 -0.82 1.96 -13.07
C GLY A 46 -1.83 0.91 -12.63
N SER A 47 -2.85 0.69 -13.44
CA SER A 47 -3.81 -0.39 -13.25
C SER A 47 -3.76 -1.36 -14.43
N SER A 48 -4.08 -2.64 -14.19
CA SER A 48 -4.16 -3.68 -15.23
C SER A 48 -5.38 -3.52 -16.16
N GLY A 49 -6.04 -2.37 -16.15
CA GLY A 49 -7.22 -2.04 -16.96
C GLY A 49 -7.41 -0.53 -17.03
N ALA A 50 -8.63 -0.07 -17.26
CA ALA A 50 -8.92 1.36 -17.21
C ALA A 50 -8.59 1.92 -15.83
N THR A 51 -7.89 3.05 -15.81
CA THR A 51 -7.55 3.74 -14.56
C THR A 51 -8.81 4.05 -13.76
N PRO A 52 -8.94 3.59 -12.50
CA PRO A 52 -10.12 3.84 -11.69
C PRO A 52 -10.43 5.33 -11.56
N GLY A 53 -11.71 5.70 -11.57
CA GLY A 53 -12.15 7.11 -11.50
C GLY A 53 -11.56 7.86 -10.31
N TRP A 54 -11.50 7.23 -9.13
CA TRP A 54 -10.93 7.83 -7.93
C TRP A 54 -9.44 8.19 -8.05
N VAL A 55 -8.67 7.42 -8.85
CA VAL A 55 -7.26 7.72 -9.16
C VAL A 55 -7.20 9.00 -10.00
N ARG A 56 -8.01 9.07 -11.07
CA ARG A 56 -8.08 10.24 -11.93
C ARG A 56 -8.49 11.49 -11.15
N ASP A 57 -9.49 11.39 -10.27
CA ASP A 57 -9.96 12.48 -9.43
C ASP A 57 -8.88 12.98 -8.46
N ARG A 58 -8.06 12.07 -7.95
CA ARG A 58 -6.99 12.44 -7.01
C ARG A 58 -5.83 13.14 -7.72
N VAL A 59 -5.44 12.65 -8.92
CA VAL A 59 -4.47 13.33 -9.78
C VAL A 59 -4.99 14.71 -10.18
N ARG A 60 -6.25 14.80 -10.58
CA ARG A 60 -6.89 16.07 -10.92
C ARG A 60 -6.78 17.07 -9.77
N ARG A 61 -7.18 16.70 -8.56
CA ARG A 61 -7.07 17.55 -7.36
C ARG A 61 -5.64 18.00 -7.06
N TYR A 62 -4.66 17.12 -7.26
CA TYR A 62 -3.26 17.50 -7.12
C TYR A 62 -2.86 18.57 -8.15
N LEU A 63 -3.20 18.37 -9.42
CA LEU A 63 -2.89 19.34 -10.49
C LEU A 63 -3.62 20.66 -10.29
N GLU A 64 -4.88 20.65 -9.87
CA GLU A 64 -5.65 21.86 -9.53
C GLU A 64 -4.99 22.64 -8.38
N HIS A 65 -4.56 21.94 -7.33
CA HIS A 65 -3.86 22.56 -6.21
C HIS A 65 -2.53 23.21 -6.65
N GLN A 66 -1.74 22.52 -7.46
CA GLN A 66 -0.48 23.07 -7.98
C GLN A 66 -0.74 24.23 -8.96
N SER A 67 -1.77 24.13 -9.80
CA SER A 67 -2.23 25.20 -10.69
C SER A 67 -2.59 26.47 -9.90
N TYR A 68 -3.37 26.31 -8.83
CA TYR A 68 -3.73 27.42 -7.94
C TYR A 68 -2.51 28.07 -7.29
N ARG A 69 -1.55 27.27 -6.82
CA ARG A 69 -0.33 27.78 -6.15
C ARG A 69 0.64 28.48 -7.08
N SER A 70 0.79 27.98 -8.30
CA SER A 70 1.78 28.49 -9.26
C SER A 70 1.23 29.56 -10.21
N GLY A 71 -0.09 29.69 -10.32
CA GLY A 71 -0.75 30.52 -11.32
C GLY A 71 -0.69 29.96 -12.75
N LEU A 72 -0.16 28.76 -12.94
CA LEU A 72 -0.09 28.06 -14.22
C LEU A 72 -1.40 27.30 -14.49
N SER A 73 -1.74 27.07 -15.75
CA SER A 73 -2.81 26.13 -16.09
C SER A 73 -2.44 24.69 -15.73
N MET A 74 -3.42 23.80 -15.54
CA MET A 74 -3.15 22.38 -15.28
C MET A 74 -2.27 21.71 -16.36
N ASN A 75 -2.43 22.12 -17.61
CA ASN A 75 -1.60 21.62 -18.72
C ASN A 75 -0.15 22.08 -18.63
N GLU A 76 0.10 23.30 -18.15
CA GLU A 76 1.47 23.79 -17.90
C GLU A 76 2.08 23.09 -16.70
N VAL A 77 1.34 22.90 -15.60
CA VAL A 77 1.78 22.10 -14.47
C VAL A 77 2.14 20.67 -14.93
N ALA A 78 1.30 20.01 -15.71
CA ALA A 78 1.58 18.67 -16.22
C ALA A 78 2.84 18.59 -17.10
N ARG A 79 3.15 19.66 -17.87
CA ARG A 79 4.41 19.74 -18.63
C ARG A 79 5.63 19.88 -17.71
N GLU A 80 5.52 20.66 -16.64
CA GLU A 80 6.62 20.79 -15.67
C GLU A 80 6.93 19.47 -14.95
N LEU A 81 5.93 18.59 -14.74
CA LEU A 81 6.14 17.25 -14.19
C LEU A 81 7.14 16.41 -14.99
N ILE A 82 7.27 16.64 -16.30
CA ILE A 82 8.26 15.92 -17.15
C ILE A 82 9.69 16.16 -16.64
N LYS A 83 9.95 17.34 -16.06
CA LYS A 83 11.26 17.75 -15.57
C LYS A 83 11.45 17.49 -14.07
N ASP A 84 10.36 17.23 -13.34
CA ASP A 84 10.36 17.09 -11.88
C ASP A 84 9.86 15.70 -11.46
N LYS A 85 10.81 14.76 -11.41
CA LYS A 85 10.54 13.39 -10.94
C LYS A 85 10.00 13.35 -9.51
N ALA A 86 10.42 14.27 -8.63
CA ALA A 86 9.97 14.32 -7.25
C ALA A 86 8.48 14.72 -7.18
N ALA A 87 8.03 15.63 -8.04
CA ALA A 87 6.62 15.99 -8.13
C ALA A 87 5.76 14.82 -8.64
N VAL A 88 6.24 14.02 -9.60
CA VAL A 88 5.55 12.79 -10.02
C VAL A 88 5.50 11.78 -8.87
N GLU A 89 6.57 11.66 -8.10
CA GLU A 89 6.60 10.79 -6.92
C GLU A 89 5.59 11.21 -5.85
N GLN A 90 5.42 12.50 -5.62
CA GLN A 90 4.38 13.03 -4.73
C GLN A 90 2.97 12.66 -5.22
N ILE A 91 2.71 12.71 -6.54
CA ILE A 91 1.45 12.23 -7.10
C ILE A 91 1.26 10.76 -6.76
N VAL A 92 2.21 9.90 -7.10
CA VAL A 92 2.14 8.45 -6.83
C VAL A 92 1.93 8.17 -5.34
N THR A 93 2.62 8.90 -4.46
CA THR A 93 2.45 8.80 -3.01
C THR A 93 1.05 9.23 -2.58
N SER A 94 0.51 10.32 -3.15
CA SER A 94 -0.84 10.78 -2.85
C SER A 94 -1.94 9.83 -3.32
N LEU A 95 -1.67 9.00 -4.33
CA LEU A 95 -2.62 8.03 -4.88
C LEU A 95 -2.77 6.78 -4.01
N ARG A 96 -1.88 6.58 -3.05
CA ARG A 96 -2.04 5.47 -2.11
C ARG A 96 -3.33 5.67 -1.32
N VAL A 97 -4.22 4.72 -1.43
CA VAL A 97 -5.33 4.59 -0.50
C VAL A 97 -4.70 4.06 0.78
N GLY A 98 -4.40 4.97 1.70
CA GLY A 98 -3.77 4.66 2.99
C GLY A 98 -4.68 3.86 3.93
N GLU A 99 -5.45 2.92 3.39
CA GLU A 99 -6.28 2.02 4.17
C GLU A 99 -5.48 0.78 4.58
N THR A 100 -4.47 1.02 5.41
CA THR A 100 -3.82 -0.05 6.15
C THR A 100 -4.35 -0.07 7.58
N ARG A 101 -4.47 -1.25 8.16
CA ARG A 101 -4.85 -1.44 9.55
C ARG A 101 -4.34 -2.78 10.04
N PHE A 102 -4.17 -2.86 11.33
CA PHE A 102 -3.84 -4.12 11.97
C PHE A 102 -4.91 -5.17 11.72
N TYR A 103 -4.49 -6.42 11.61
CA TYR A 103 -5.35 -7.59 11.50
C TYR A 103 -6.33 -7.56 10.31
N ARG A 104 -6.04 -6.74 9.29
CA ARG A 104 -6.82 -6.69 8.04
C ARG A 104 -6.90 -8.10 7.44
N ASP A 105 -8.10 -8.51 6.99
CA ASP A 105 -8.37 -9.87 6.49
C ASP A 105 -8.19 -10.95 7.57
N GLY A 106 -8.83 -10.80 8.74
CA GLY A 106 -8.70 -11.64 9.92
C GLY A 106 -8.68 -13.15 9.64
N ALA A 107 -9.52 -13.63 8.72
CA ALA A 107 -9.54 -15.05 8.33
C ALA A 107 -8.18 -15.55 7.80
N GLN A 108 -7.38 -14.67 7.16
CA GLN A 108 -6.03 -15.04 6.70
C GLN A 108 -5.07 -15.22 7.88
N TRP A 109 -5.11 -14.30 8.84
CA TRP A 109 -4.28 -14.39 10.06
C TRP A 109 -4.62 -15.62 10.89
N GLU A 110 -5.89 -15.91 11.09
CA GLU A 110 -6.35 -17.13 11.76
C GLU A 110 -5.93 -18.41 11.03
N ALA A 111 -5.94 -18.42 9.69
CA ALA A 111 -5.49 -19.57 8.93
C ALA A 111 -3.98 -19.79 9.06
N ILE A 112 -3.19 -18.71 9.05
CA ILE A 112 -1.74 -18.76 9.27
C ILE A 112 -1.47 -19.32 10.67
N GLU A 113 -2.09 -18.77 11.70
CA GLU A 113 -1.93 -19.19 13.09
C GLU A 113 -2.21 -20.70 13.27
N ARG A 114 -3.35 -21.16 12.76
CA ARG A 114 -3.75 -22.59 12.87
C ARG A 114 -2.84 -23.57 12.13
N GLN A 115 -2.18 -23.12 11.06
CA GLN A 115 -1.35 -23.98 10.24
C GLN A 115 0.16 -23.82 10.50
N LEU A 116 0.55 -22.85 11.32
CA LEU A 116 1.94 -22.42 11.48
C LEU A 116 2.88 -23.59 11.84
N GLU A 117 2.48 -24.42 12.81
CA GLU A 117 3.29 -25.57 13.26
C GLU A 117 3.40 -26.67 12.20
N LYS A 118 2.37 -26.83 11.36
CA LYS A 118 2.39 -27.82 10.27
C LYS A 118 3.22 -27.34 9.08
N LEU A 119 3.29 -26.02 8.89
CA LEU A 119 4.02 -25.40 7.78
C LEU A 119 5.51 -25.31 8.09
N PHE A 120 5.84 -24.95 9.31
CA PHE A 120 7.21 -24.63 9.69
C PHE A 120 7.54 -25.29 11.04
N PRO A 121 8.60 -26.12 11.12
CA PRO A 121 9.06 -26.74 12.36
C PRO A 121 9.29 -25.69 13.47
N ALA A 122 9.06 -26.07 14.73
CA ALA A 122 9.09 -25.13 15.86
C ALA A 122 10.48 -24.54 16.15
N ASP A 123 11.54 -25.26 15.80
CA ASP A 123 12.94 -24.88 15.96
C ASP A 123 13.47 -23.93 14.87
N VAL A 124 12.74 -23.78 13.77
CA VAL A 124 13.11 -22.88 12.69
C VAL A 124 12.83 -21.43 13.08
N GLU A 125 13.83 -20.55 12.88
CA GLU A 125 13.64 -19.12 12.95
C GLU A 125 13.01 -18.60 11.65
N LEU A 126 11.83 -18.00 11.76
CA LEU A 126 11.07 -17.57 10.60
C LEU A 126 11.54 -16.20 10.09
N ALA A 127 11.98 -16.15 8.83
CA ALA A 127 12.20 -14.90 8.12
C ALA A 127 10.92 -14.53 7.36
N VAL A 128 10.39 -13.34 7.61
CA VAL A 128 9.17 -12.83 7.00
C VAL A 128 9.42 -11.50 6.32
N LEU A 129 8.84 -11.31 5.14
CA LEU A 129 8.83 -10.04 4.40
C LEU A 129 7.41 -9.52 4.29
N SER A 130 7.17 -8.27 4.68
CA SER A 130 5.97 -7.50 4.32
C SER A 130 6.34 -6.53 3.20
N ALA A 131 6.00 -6.91 1.97
CA ALA A 131 6.36 -6.20 0.75
C ALA A 131 5.28 -5.18 0.37
N GLY A 132 5.55 -3.90 0.58
CA GLY A 132 4.58 -2.81 0.53
C GLY A 132 3.85 -2.66 1.87
N CYS A 133 4.62 -2.59 2.97
CA CYS A 133 4.10 -2.59 4.34
C CYS A 133 3.37 -1.30 4.76
N SER A 134 3.42 -0.24 3.95
CA SER A 134 2.86 1.06 4.28
C SER A 134 3.32 1.55 5.66
N THR A 135 2.41 1.95 6.55
CA THR A 135 2.71 2.43 7.90
C THR A 135 2.95 1.31 8.93
N GLY A 136 3.13 0.05 8.48
CA GLY A 136 3.70 -1.04 9.28
C GLY A 136 2.71 -1.96 9.97
N GLU A 137 1.40 -1.70 9.91
CA GLU A 137 0.37 -2.47 10.64
C GLU A 137 0.36 -3.95 10.26
N GLU A 138 0.61 -4.28 8.98
CA GLU A 138 0.69 -5.67 8.51
C GLU A 138 1.91 -6.39 9.08
N ALA A 139 3.08 -5.77 9.03
CA ALA A 139 4.31 -6.33 9.55
C ALA A 139 4.22 -6.56 11.07
N TYR A 140 3.66 -5.61 11.80
CA TYR A 140 3.42 -5.75 13.24
C TYR A 140 2.36 -6.79 13.57
N THR A 141 1.29 -6.92 12.77
CA THR A 141 0.30 -8.00 12.96
C THR A 141 0.96 -9.37 12.87
N MET A 142 1.84 -9.58 11.88
CA MET A 142 2.63 -10.80 11.78
C MET A 142 3.55 -10.98 12.99
N GLY A 143 4.23 -9.94 13.43
CA GLY A 143 5.07 -9.96 14.62
C GLY A 143 4.30 -10.35 15.88
N MET A 144 3.09 -9.82 16.08
CA MET A 144 2.19 -10.17 17.18
C MET A 144 1.79 -11.65 17.12
N LEU A 145 1.40 -12.14 15.93
CA LEU A 145 1.03 -13.53 15.69
C LEU A 145 2.18 -14.47 16.05
N LEU A 146 3.37 -14.21 15.54
CA LEU A 146 4.54 -15.06 15.78
C LEU A 146 5.01 -15.00 17.24
N THR A 147 4.87 -13.85 17.90
CA THR A 147 5.12 -13.71 19.35
C THR A 147 4.10 -14.50 20.16
N ALA A 148 2.80 -14.44 19.79
CA ALA A 148 1.75 -15.23 20.42
C ALA A 148 2.02 -16.74 20.31
N ALA A 149 2.48 -17.18 19.15
CA ALA A 149 2.86 -18.56 18.86
C ALA A 149 4.23 -18.96 19.43
N ARG A 150 4.91 -18.09 20.18
CA ARG A 150 6.24 -18.31 20.78
C ARG A 150 7.30 -18.75 19.78
N ARG A 151 7.23 -18.22 18.54
CA ARG A 151 8.22 -18.53 17.50
C ARG A 151 9.42 -17.59 17.59
N ARG A 152 10.60 -18.09 17.20
CA ARG A 152 11.73 -17.22 16.85
C ARG A 152 11.50 -16.69 15.44
N PHE A 153 11.65 -15.39 15.23
CA PHE A 153 11.37 -14.77 13.95
C PHE A 153 12.06 -13.41 13.80
N ARG A 154 12.13 -12.98 12.55
CA ARG A 154 12.39 -11.59 12.14
C ARG A 154 11.40 -11.21 11.06
N VAL A 155 10.90 -10.00 11.10
CA VAL A 155 10.02 -9.44 10.05
C VAL A 155 10.72 -8.23 9.46
N LEU A 156 10.85 -8.21 8.14
CA LEU A 156 11.27 -7.03 7.40
C LEU A 156 10.05 -6.42 6.71
N GLY A 157 9.68 -5.19 7.05
CA GLY A 157 8.69 -4.41 6.35
C GLY A 157 9.37 -3.46 5.37
N VAL A 158 8.95 -3.46 4.12
CA VAL A 158 9.49 -2.55 3.12
C VAL A 158 8.39 -1.77 2.42
N ASP A 159 8.61 -0.49 2.22
CA ASP A 159 7.75 0.38 1.43
C ASP A 159 8.58 1.48 0.78
N ARG A 160 8.11 1.99 -0.36
CA ARG A 160 8.81 3.07 -1.06
C ARG A 160 8.62 4.46 -0.43
N SER A 161 7.65 4.63 0.48
CA SER A 161 7.37 5.90 1.15
C SER A 161 8.21 6.04 2.40
N ALA A 162 9.16 6.98 2.38
CA ALA A 162 9.94 7.35 3.55
C ALA A 162 9.04 7.80 4.72
N GLU A 163 7.94 8.53 4.43
CA GLU A 163 6.99 8.99 5.43
C GLU A 163 6.25 7.81 6.07
N ALA A 164 5.81 6.83 5.27
CA ALA A 164 5.16 5.63 5.78
C ALA A 164 6.12 4.82 6.67
N ILE A 165 7.36 4.66 6.23
CA ILE A 165 8.41 3.98 7.00
C ILE A 165 8.73 4.72 8.30
N ALA A 166 8.72 6.05 8.31
CA ALA A 166 8.91 6.82 9.54
C ALA A 166 7.79 6.54 10.56
N VAL A 167 6.52 6.51 10.11
CA VAL A 167 5.37 6.12 10.96
C VAL A 167 5.50 4.69 11.45
N ALA A 168 5.87 3.75 10.57
CA ALA A 168 6.08 2.35 10.93
C ALA A 168 7.14 2.19 12.05
N ARG A 169 8.26 2.91 11.94
CA ARG A 169 9.33 2.89 12.96
C ARG A 169 8.91 3.54 14.28
N GLU A 170 8.08 4.58 14.25
CA GLU A 170 7.51 5.18 15.46
C GLU A 170 6.59 4.20 16.19
N ALA A 171 5.91 3.32 15.46
CA ALA A 171 5.03 2.26 15.95
C ALA A 171 3.87 2.79 16.84
N THR A 172 3.38 4.00 16.55
CA THR A 172 2.35 4.69 17.34
C THR A 172 1.17 5.07 16.45
N TYR A 173 -0.01 4.52 16.74
CA TYR A 173 -1.18 4.57 15.86
C TYR A 173 -2.41 5.13 16.57
N GLY A 174 -3.36 5.66 15.80
CA GLY A 174 -4.70 5.96 16.29
C GLY A 174 -5.48 4.66 16.61
N ARG A 175 -6.46 4.72 17.49
CA ARG A 175 -7.29 3.56 17.86
C ARG A 175 -8.02 2.94 16.65
N GLU A 176 -8.34 3.73 15.64
CA GLU A 176 -8.94 3.28 14.39
C GLU A 176 -8.10 2.21 13.66
N ALA A 177 -6.78 2.34 13.69
CA ALA A 177 -5.89 1.36 13.05
C ALA A 177 -6.00 -0.02 13.70
N ALA A 178 -6.34 -0.08 14.97
CA ALA A 178 -6.41 -1.30 15.78
C ALA A 178 -7.83 -1.92 15.90
N ARG A 179 -8.81 -1.37 15.19
CA ARG A 179 -10.23 -1.78 15.33
C ARG A 179 -10.50 -3.27 15.07
N ASP A 180 -9.69 -3.91 14.24
CA ASP A 180 -9.85 -5.32 13.88
C ASP A 180 -8.94 -6.26 14.70
N ILE A 181 -8.07 -5.72 15.58
CA ILE A 181 -7.23 -6.54 16.45
C ILE A 181 -8.11 -7.17 17.55
N PRO A 182 -7.96 -8.47 17.86
CA PRO A 182 -8.60 -9.05 19.02
C PRO A 182 -8.24 -8.26 20.29
N PRO A 183 -9.22 -7.90 21.17
CA PRO A 183 -8.96 -7.10 22.36
C PRO A 183 -7.82 -7.64 23.25
N THR A 184 -7.74 -8.95 23.40
CA THR A 184 -6.67 -9.63 24.15
C THR A 184 -5.28 -9.42 23.56
N TRP A 185 -5.18 -9.17 22.25
CA TRP A 185 -3.91 -8.85 21.60
C TRP A 185 -3.53 -7.38 21.80
N VAL A 186 -4.51 -6.47 21.82
CA VAL A 186 -4.26 -5.06 22.17
C VAL A 186 -3.67 -4.97 23.57
N GLU A 187 -4.29 -5.63 24.56
CA GLU A 187 -3.81 -5.67 25.95
C GLU A 187 -2.41 -6.30 26.09
N ARG A 188 -2.11 -7.31 25.27
CA ARG A 188 -0.86 -8.08 25.36
C ARG A 188 0.30 -7.43 24.61
N PHE A 189 0.03 -6.77 23.49
CA PHE A 189 1.07 -6.33 22.54
C PHE A 189 1.14 -4.84 22.32
N CYS A 190 0.23 -4.04 22.91
CA CYS A 190 0.23 -2.61 22.76
C CYS A 190 0.18 -1.90 24.11
N ASP A 191 0.87 -0.77 24.18
CA ASP A 191 0.78 0.18 25.29
C ASP A 191 -0.11 1.35 24.88
N GLU A 192 -1.00 1.81 25.74
CA GLU A 192 -1.78 3.01 25.49
C GLU A 192 -1.06 4.25 26.03
N GLN A 193 -0.84 5.22 25.15
CA GLN A 193 -0.19 6.50 25.50
C GLN A 193 -0.97 7.65 24.84
N ASN A 194 -1.50 8.57 25.67
CA ASN A 194 -2.20 9.77 25.19
C ASN A 194 -3.34 9.49 24.18
N GLY A 195 -4.12 8.42 24.40
CA GLY A 195 -5.22 8.02 23.51
C GLY A 195 -4.77 7.38 22.19
N ARG A 196 -3.46 7.11 22.03
CA ARG A 196 -2.88 6.36 20.92
C ARG A 196 -2.35 5.01 21.41
N LEU A 197 -2.30 4.05 20.50
CA LEU A 197 -1.73 2.72 20.75
C LEU A 197 -0.30 2.68 20.21
N ARG A 198 0.63 2.25 21.06
CA ARG A 198 2.01 1.99 20.68
C ARG A 198 2.28 0.49 20.74
N VAL A 199 2.83 -0.06 19.67
CA VAL A 199 3.24 -1.47 19.66
C VAL A 199 4.31 -1.72 20.71
N GLY A 200 4.16 -2.77 21.51
CA GLY A 200 5.06 -3.12 22.61
C GLY A 200 6.47 -3.51 22.13
N LEU A 201 7.46 -3.31 23.01
CA LEU A 201 8.89 -3.53 22.71
C LEU A 201 9.18 -4.95 22.22
N LEU A 202 8.49 -5.94 22.77
CA LEU A 202 8.72 -7.35 22.41
C LEU A 202 8.48 -7.61 20.92
N VAL A 203 7.46 -6.98 20.36
CA VAL A 203 7.14 -7.10 18.93
C VAL A 203 8.04 -6.18 18.10
N ARG A 204 8.23 -4.92 18.55
CA ARG A 204 9.03 -3.95 17.81
C ARG A 204 10.49 -4.36 17.58
N ASN A 205 11.09 -5.04 18.56
CA ASN A 205 12.49 -5.47 18.45
C ASN A 205 12.73 -6.58 17.41
N ALA A 206 11.67 -7.25 16.95
CA ALA A 206 11.75 -8.29 15.94
C ALA A 206 11.19 -7.87 14.57
N VAL A 207 10.82 -6.57 14.42
CA VAL A 207 10.27 -6.01 13.18
C VAL A 207 11.11 -4.81 12.75
N GLU A 208 11.71 -4.92 11.59
CA GLU A 208 12.54 -3.86 10.99
C GLU A 208 11.82 -3.26 9.78
N PHE A 209 12.12 -2.01 9.47
CA PHE A 209 11.52 -1.30 8.34
C PHE A 209 12.56 -0.60 7.50
N GLU A 210 12.42 -0.74 6.17
CA GLU A 210 13.30 -0.09 5.21
C GLU A 210 12.52 0.62 4.10
N GLU A 211 13.02 1.77 3.66
CA GLU A 211 12.57 2.39 2.42
C GLU A 211 13.10 1.59 1.23
N TYR A 212 12.18 1.11 0.38
CA TYR A 212 12.55 0.18 -0.66
C TYR A 212 11.61 0.23 -1.87
N ASP A 213 12.15 0.39 -3.06
CA ASP A 213 11.37 0.39 -4.31
C ASP A 213 11.34 -1.03 -4.92
N LEU A 214 10.24 -1.75 -4.68
CA LEU A 214 10.05 -3.11 -5.18
C LEU A 214 10.06 -3.22 -6.71
N VAL A 215 9.74 -2.14 -7.43
CA VAL A 215 9.79 -2.13 -8.90
C VAL A 215 11.24 -2.21 -9.39
N LYS A 216 12.17 -1.59 -8.68
CA LYS A 216 13.61 -1.64 -9.03
C LYS A 216 14.24 -2.96 -8.60
N ARG A 217 14.01 -3.39 -7.38
CA ARG A 217 14.59 -4.60 -6.79
C ARG A 217 13.69 -5.12 -5.65
N VAL A 218 13.88 -6.37 -5.23
CA VAL A 218 13.25 -6.95 -4.05
C VAL A 218 14.30 -7.27 -2.99
N PRO A 219 13.96 -7.26 -1.68
CA PRO A 219 14.87 -7.72 -0.63
C PRO A 219 15.30 -9.17 -0.88
N GLN A 220 16.55 -9.46 -0.57
CA GLN A 220 17.10 -10.81 -0.72
C GLN A 220 16.65 -11.71 0.45
N GLY A 221 16.15 -12.91 0.11
CA GLY A 221 15.76 -13.95 1.04
C GLY A 221 16.91 -14.82 1.52
N PRO A 222 16.63 -16.06 1.94
CA PRO A 222 15.33 -16.72 1.79
C PRO A 222 14.30 -16.29 2.85
N PHE A 223 13.03 -16.18 2.43
CA PHE A 223 11.90 -15.90 3.30
C PHE A 223 10.96 -17.10 3.42
N HIS A 224 10.51 -17.40 4.62
CA HIS A 224 9.50 -18.43 4.88
C HIS A 224 8.09 -17.93 4.52
N ILE A 225 7.82 -16.64 4.76
CA ILE A 225 6.55 -16.01 4.48
C ILE A 225 6.81 -14.65 3.81
N ILE A 226 6.12 -14.40 2.70
CA ILE A 226 6.07 -13.10 2.06
C ILE A 226 4.61 -12.62 2.05
N LEU A 227 4.36 -11.45 2.64
CA LEU A 227 3.10 -10.74 2.56
C LEU A 227 3.21 -9.73 1.42
N PHE A 228 2.42 -9.91 0.37
CA PHE A 228 2.37 -9.02 -0.79
C PHE A 228 0.91 -8.70 -1.09
N LYS A 229 0.33 -7.84 -0.24
CA LYS A 229 -1.10 -7.57 -0.21
C LYS A 229 -1.43 -6.15 -0.60
N ASN A 230 -2.43 -6.00 -1.46
CA ASN A 230 -2.93 -4.70 -1.90
C ASN A 230 -1.89 -3.80 -2.57
N VAL A 231 -0.84 -4.38 -3.15
CA VAL A 231 0.23 -3.65 -3.86
C VAL A 231 0.00 -3.69 -5.38
N LEU A 232 -0.50 -4.81 -5.91
CA LEU A 232 -0.73 -5.01 -7.35
C LEU A 232 -1.72 -4.00 -7.94
N LEU A 233 -2.60 -3.45 -7.11
CA LEU A 233 -3.56 -2.43 -7.56
C LEU A 233 -2.91 -1.09 -7.96
N TYR A 234 -1.66 -0.87 -7.53
CA TYR A 234 -0.87 0.32 -7.83
C TYR A 234 0.17 0.10 -8.93
N LEU A 235 0.31 -1.12 -9.41
CA LEU A 235 1.31 -1.49 -10.40
C LEU A 235 0.67 -1.81 -11.75
N THR A 236 1.36 -1.42 -12.82
CA THR A 236 1.03 -1.92 -14.17
C THR A 236 1.09 -3.45 -14.18
N THR A 237 0.47 -4.06 -15.17
CA THR A 237 0.51 -5.53 -15.30
C THR A 237 1.95 -6.02 -15.35
N GLN A 238 2.77 -5.41 -16.20
CA GLN A 238 4.18 -5.80 -16.37
C GLN A 238 5.02 -5.61 -15.10
N ALA A 239 4.91 -4.44 -14.43
CA ALA A 239 5.64 -4.19 -13.19
C ALA A 239 5.19 -5.15 -12.08
N GLY A 240 3.87 -5.38 -11.95
CA GLY A 240 3.32 -6.31 -10.98
C GLY A 240 3.79 -7.75 -11.18
N GLU A 241 3.85 -8.23 -12.43
CA GLU A 241 4.41 -9.53 -12.79
C GLU A 241 5.87 -9.67 -12.39
N GLN A 242 6.69 -8.68 -12.76
CA GLN A 242 8.11 -8.68 -12.44
C GLN A 242 8.36 -8.69 -10.92
N VAL A 243 7.63 -7.87 -10.17
CA VAL A 243 7.74 -7.82 -8.70
C VAL A 243 7.31 -9.14 -8.08
N ALA A 244 6.14 -9.68 -8.46
CA ALA A 244 5.61 -10.92 -7.91
C ALA A 244 6.56 -12.10 -8.15
N MET A 245 7.10 -12.23 -9.35
CA MET A 245 8.04 -13.31 -9.69
C MET A 245 9.39 -13.18 -8.98
N ARG A 246 9.91 -11.95 -8.84
CA ARG A 246 11.12 -11.72 -8.04
C ARG A 246 10.90 -12.09 -6.58
N LEU A 247 9.78 -11.66 -5.97
CA LEU A 247 9.43 -12.02 -4.60
C LEU A 247 9.28 -13.53 -4.42
N ALA A 248 8.64 -14.21 -5.37
CA ALA A 248 8.47 -15.66 -5.30
C ALA A 248 9.81 -16.40 -5.36
N ASN A 249 10.82 -15.87 -6.05
CA ASN A 249 12.17 -16.45 -6.11
C ASN A 249 12.95 -16.28 -4.80
N GLU A 250 12.53 -15.35 -3.93
CA GLU A 250 13.13 -15.13 -2.61
C GLU A 250 12.47 -15.98 -1.51
N LEU A 251 11.50 -16.83 -1.86
CA LEU A 251 10.90 -17.77 -0.92
C LEU A 251 11.83 -18.95 -0.68
N GLU A 252 11.90 -19.39 0.58
CA GLU A 252 12.50 -20.65 1.00
C GLU A 252 11.73 -21.83 0.40
N ASP A 253 12.36 -23.00 0.31
CA ASP A 253 11.68 -24.24 -0.08
C ASP A 253 10.51 -24.52 0.89
N GLY A 254 9.30 -24.59 0.34
CA GLY A 254 8.08 -24.70 1.15
C GLY A 254 7.53 -23.38 1.68
N GLY A 255 8.20 -22.26 1.40
CA GLY A 255 7.73 -20.92 1.75
C GLY A 255 6.44 -20.52 1.05
N LEU A 256 5.74 -19.52 1.59
CA LEU A 256 4.42 -19.11 1.16
C LEU A 256 4.35 -17.58 0.91
N LEU A 257 3.75 -17.22 -0.22
CA LEU A 257 3.36 -15.85 -0.51
C LEU A 257 1.87 -15.65 -0.23
N PHE A 258 1.54 -14.68 0.58
CA PHE A 258 0.18 -14.27 0.89
C PHE A 258 -0.16 -12.96 0.17
N SER A 259 -1.35 -12.90 -0.42
CA SER A 259 -1.86 -11.72 -1.10
C SER A 259 -3.31 -11.44 -0.69
N ALA A 260 -3.83 -10.29 -1.08
CA ALA A 260 -5.25 -10.01 -0.94
C ALA A 260 -6.07 -10.99 -1.80
N ALA A 261 -7.25 -11.41 -1.32
CA ALA A 261 -8.09 -12.38 -2.04
C ALA A 261 -8.40 -11.94 -3.48
N SER A 262 -8.57 -10.64 -3.71
CA SER A 262 -8.81 -10.05 -5.03
C SER A 262 -7.61 -10.16 -5.99
N GLU A 263 -6.39 -10.32 -5.46
CA GLU A 263 -5.15 -10.38 -6.25
C GLU A 263 -4.71 -11.81 -6.57
N VAL A 264 -5.21 -12.81 -5.81
CA VAL A 264 -4.81 -14.23 -5.96
C VAL A 264 -4.98 -14.74 -7.38
N LEU A 265 -6.09 -14.42 -8.05
CA LEU A 265 -6.34 -14.87 -9.41
C LEU A 265 -5.31 -14.30 -10.40
N ARG A 266 -4.97 -13.03 -10.25
CA ARG A 266 -3.94 -12.37 -11.07
C ARG A 266 -2.57 -13.02 -10.86
N LEU A 267 -2.18 -13.28 -9.62
CA LEU A 267 -0.90 -13.92 -9.27
C LEU A 267 -0.81 -15.37 -9.81
N ARG A 268 -1.91 -16.11 -9.78
CA ARG A 268 -1.98 -17.44 -10.44
C ARG A 268 -1.78 -17.36 -11.94
N GLY A 269 -2.34 -16.35 -12.59
CA GLY A 269 -2.09 -16.07 -14.02
C GLY A 269 -0.62 -15.81 -14.35
N MET A 270 0.16 -15.39 -13.35
CA MET A 270 1.61 -15.18 -13.45
C MET A 270 2.45 -16.46 -13.20
N GLY A 271 1.82 -17.62 -13.03
CA GLY A 271 2.48 -18.92 -12.85
C GLY A 271 2.70 -19.34 -11.41
N LEU A 272 2.22 -18.58 -10.40
CA LEU A 272 2.28 -19.00 -9.01
C LEU A 272 1.21 -20.07 -8.70
N GLU A 273 1.63 -21.13 -8.02
CA GLU A 273 0.76 -22.26 -7.68
C GLU A 273 -0.03 -21.98 -6.40
N PRO A 274 -1.36 -22.25 -6.39
CA PRO A 274 -2.18 -22.06 -5.22
C PRO A 274 -1.88 -23.12 -4.15
N PHE A 275 -1.75 -22.69 -2.91
CA PHE A 275 -1.69 -23.53 -1.73
C PHE A 275 -2.83 -23.18 -0.77
N ARG A 276 -3.76 -24.09 -0.59
CA ARG A 276 -4.98 -23.85 0.20
C ARG A 276 -4.70 -24.07 1.68
N LEU A 277 -4.80 -23.00 2.49
CA LEU A 277 -4.66 -23.07 3.95
C LEU A 277 -5.98 -23.34 4.64
N ALA A 278 -7.06 -22.74 4.15
CA ALA A 278 -8.41 -22.85 4.69
C ALA A 278 -9.44 -22.75 3.54
N PRO A 279 -10.72 -23.01 3.75
CA PRO A 279 -11.73 -22.94 2.70
C PRO A 279 -11.74 -21.61 1.93
N THR A 280 -11.49 -20.51 2.62
CA THR A 280 -11.48 -19.14 2.07
C THR A 280 -10.10 -18.52 1.93
N VAL A 281 -9.02 -19.23 2.34
CA VAL A 281 -7.66 -18.69 2.38
C VAL A 281 -6.74 -19.52 1.50
N THR A 282 -6.18 -18.85 0.49
CA THR A 282 -5.20 -19.42 -0.43
C THR A 282 -3.92 -18.59 -0.37
N ALA A 283 -2.81 -19.24 -0.04
CA ALA A 283 -1.48 -18.74 -0.26
C ALA A 283 -0.97 -19.19 -1.64
N LEU A 284 0.19 -18.71 -2.03
CA LEU A 284 0.81 -18.99 -3.29
C LEU A 284 2.24 -19.51 -3.08
N ARG A 285 2.71 -20.34 -3.99
CA ARG A 285 4.07 -20.88 -4.03
C ARG A 285 4.69 -20.62 -5.39
N PRO A 286 6.01 -20.53 -5.49
CA PRO A 286 6.66 -20.58 -6.78
C PRO A 286 6.32 -21.92 -7.46
N PRO A 287 6.30 -21.96 -8.81
CA PRO A 287 6.14 -23.22 -9.53
C PRO A 287 7.29 -24.17 -9.13
N LYS A 288 6.97 -25.46 -8.99
CA LYS A 288 7.99 -26.45 -8.70
C LYS A 288 9.07 -26.38 -9.77
N ARG A 289 10.31 -26.16 -9.35
CA ARG A 289 11.45 -26.28 -10.27
C ARG A 289 11.39 -27.68 -10.87
N ARG A 290 11.25 -27.77 -12.19
CA ARG A 290 11.38 -29.06 -12.86
C ARG A 290 12.81 -29.54 -12.64
N PRO A 291 13.01 -30.82 -12.25
CA PRO A 291 14.33 -31.38 -12.04
C PRO A 291 15.20 -31.32 -13.27
#